data_73feddfce1abfe10eabd78b3c662e040
#
_entry.id   73feddfce1abfe10eabd78b3c662e040
#
_cell.length_a   1.000
_cell.length_b   1.000
_cell.length_c   1.000
_cell.angle_alpha   90.00
_cell.angle_beta   90.00
_cell.angle_gamma   90.00
#
_symmetry.space_group_name_H-M   'P 1'
#
loop_
_entity.id
_entity.type
_entity.pdbx_description
1 polymer ?
#
loop_
_entity_poly.entity_id
_entity_poly.type
_entity_poly.pdbx_seq_one_letter_code
_entity_poly.pdbx_strand_id
1 'polypeptide(L)'
;MHLLRIFTFITFFLFSILTNAKPDTSSSINNYTNPDLVFRLLLAEIASQRGELNLASELFLDLAKQTDNGFFAERATKLTGYTRNAALALEASKVWNELNKDSADAQQALSEILIANNKLSEAKPILQKLLLKEKTRASGFLYLNSMLSRVPDKKAVLALVTELAQPYPKLAEAHFAVVHAAWINKDQKAYEKELAAITQIKPDWEMPILFKGQILAQDSPENALNFYSSFLNKYPKSNDVRLEYAKLLTNGRKFNEAKNEFIKLVNTANSSAEITLAVGLLSVELEDYDLAEKYFLQSLKRKPKDKDQVFIYLAKIADKKNLSDVAITWLNKVGNGTHFIESKLITAEIIAKKESVDKALEFLHAIKSNSPDEKLSIVQLKTSLLTRFNRHQEAFELMQNEASNFAQSAEFKFDYALLADKLNKYDLMEKLLREAIKIKPDYAVAYNALGYSFVDRNINLDDAKKYIEVALSISPNNHYILDSMGWLYFRLGKLDSALSFIQKAYDVQADPEIAAHLGEILWAQGKKKEAGDVLELSLQSFPDNEVLKETFKRLR
;
A
#
# COMPACT_ATOMS: atom_id res chain seq x y z
N MET A 1 -6.71 3.17 -8.46
CA MET A 1 -6.88 3.90 -7.20
C MET A 1 -5.57 4.05 -6.41
N HIS A 2 -4.39 4.11 -7.07
CA HIS A 2 -3.06 4.23 -6.44
C HIS A 2 -2.31 5.55 -6.74
N LEU A 3 -2.92 6.47 -7.48
CA LEU A 3 -2.31 7.77 -7.86
C LEU A 3 -2.33 8.83 -6.74
N LEU A 4 -2.95 8.55 -5.58
CA LEU A 4 -3.13 9.53 -4.50
C LEU A 4 -2.08 9.43 -3.37
N ARG A 5 -1.15 8.48 -3.41
CA ARG A 5 -0.21 8.25 -2.29
C ARG A 5 1.20 8.86 -2.47
N ILE A 6 1.55 9.35 -3.64
CA ILE A 6 2.90 9.94 -3.86
C ILE A 6 2.94 11.45 -3.55
N PHE A 7 1.79 12.11 -3.45
CA PHE A 7 1.73 13.57 -3.18
C PHE A 7 1.69 13.96 -1.70
N THR A 8 1.66 13.02 -0.77
CA THR A 8 1.55 13.32 0.69
C THR A 8 2.89 13.66 1.35
N PHE A 9 4.02 13.59 0.66
CA PHE A 9 5.33 13.83 1.26
C PHE A 9 5.83 15.30 1.18
N ILE A 10 5.15 16.17 0.46
CA ILE A 10 5.56 17.60 0.31
C ILE A 10 4.81 18.53 1.28
N THR A 11 3.74 18.09 1.91
CA THR A 11 2.94 18.94 2.82
C THR A 11 3.48 19.03 4.25
N PHE A 12 4.56 18.33 4.60
CA PHE A 12 5.09 18.31 5.98
C PHE A 12 6.27 19.27 6.24
N PHE A 13 6.70 20.07 5.24
CA PHE A 13 7.84 21.02 5.42
C PHE A 13 7.42 22.44 5.81
N LEU A 14 6.14 22.69 6.06
CA LEU A 14 5.62 24.05 6.41
C LEU A 14 5.47 24.29 7.93
N PHE A 15 5.94 23.39 8.79
CA PHE A 15 5.74 23.51 10.24
C PHE A 15 6.99 23.87 11.05
N SER A 16 8.14 24.16 10.41
CA SER A 16 9.41 24.42 11.15
C SER A 16 10.01 25.81 10.97
N ILE A 17 9.24 26.81 10.52
CA ILE A 17 9.74 28.21 10.52
C ILE A 17 8.80 29.06 11.41
N LEU A 18 8.78 28.74 12.67
CA LEU A 18 8.18 29.56 13.73
C LEU A 18 9.23 29.93 14.79
N THR A 19 10.44 30.32 14.36
CA THR A 19 11.34 31.02 15.29
C THR A 19 12.26 31.98 14.52
N ASN A 20 12.24 33.25 14.94
CA ASN A 20 13.20 34.32 14.61
C ASN A 20 12.95 35.18 13.35
N ALA A 21 11.81 35.85 13.27
CA ALA A 21 11.78 37.17 12.69
C ALA A 21 11.80 38.17 13.83
N LYS A 22 12.93 38.85 14.05
CA LYS A 22 12.94 40.08 14.85
C LYS A 22 12.04 41.10 14.14
N PRO A 23 11.08 41.75 14.82
CA PRO A 23 10.32 42.83 14.23
C PRO A 23 11.25 44.01 13.99
N ASP A 24 11.29 44.48 12.76
CA ASP A 24 11.90 45.76 12.43
C ASP A 24 11.01 46.87 13.04
N THR A 25 11.36 47.30 14.24
CA THR A 25 10.62 48.31 15.01
C THR A 25 11.11 49.73 14.71
N SER A 26 10.89 50.20 13.49
CA SER A 26 11.18 51.62 13.22
C SER A 26 10.26 52.26 12.17
N SER A 27 8.94 52.02 12.25
CA SER A 27 8.01 53.03 11.68
C SER A 27 6.60 52.81 12.23
N SER A 28 6.05 53.85 12.86
CA SER A 28 4.64 54.07 13.22
C SER A 28 4.14 53.52 14.57
N ILE A 29 4.75 53.92 15.67
CA ILE A 29 4.14 53.78 17.02
C ILE A 29 2.91 54.69 17.20
N ASN A 30 2.65 55.66 16.32
CA ASN A 30 1.60 56.66 16.52
C ASN A 30 0.17 56.26 16.15
N ASN A 31 -0.08 55.10 15.55
CA ASN A 31 -1.45 54.69 15.17
C ASN A 31 -2.14 53.76 16.17
N TYR A 32 -1.45 53.20 17.15
CA TYR A 32 -2.03 52.28 18.13
C TYR A 32 -2.73 52.94 19.32
N THR A 33 -2.90 54.28 19.30
CA THR A 33 -3.64 55.02 20.34
C THR A 33 -5.15 55.16 20.07
N ASN A 34 -5.63 54.66 18.91
CA ASN A 34 -7.06 54.65 18.61
C ASN A 34 -7.72 53.43 19.29
N PRO A 35 -8.62 53.65 20.29
CA PRO A 35 -9.27 52.58 21.04
C PRO A 35 -10.06 51.61 20.13
N ASP A 36 -10.62 52.09 19.03
CA ASP A 36 -11.38 51.27 18.08
C ASP A 36 -10.47 50.28 17.33
N LEU A 37 -9.28 50.71 16.90
CA LEU A 37 -8.30 49.80 16.27
C LEU A 37 -7.80 48.71 17.23
N VAL A 38 -7.56 49.06 18.49
CA VAL A 38 -7.15 48.13 19.53
C VAL A 38 -8.28 47.11 19.78
N PHE A 39 -9.51 47.57 19.87
CA PHE A 39 -10.68 46.69 20.06
C PHE A 39 -10.84 45.73 18.87
N ARG A 40 -10.75 46.18 17.63
CA ARG A 40 -10.84 45.34 16.41
C ARG A 40 -9.70 44.34 16.35
N LEU A 41 -8.47 44.73 16.73
CA LEU A 41 -7.34 43.81 16.79
C LEU A 41 -7.58 42.67 17.81
N LEU A 42 -8.02 43.05 19.02
CA LEU A 42 -8.36 42.04 20.06
C LEU A 42 -9.48 41.13 19.61
N LEU A 43 -10.51 41.68 18.96
CA LEU A 43 -11.61 40.88 18.44
C LEU A 43 -11.15 39.91 17.34
N ALA A 44 -10.27 40.37 16.44
CA ALA A 44 -9.67 39.52 15.38
C ALA A 44 -8.84 38.35 15.96
N GLU A 45 -8.04 38.63 16.99
CA GLU A 45 -7.24 37.62 17.68
C GLU A 45 -8.13 36.60 18.43
N ILE A 46 -9.16 37.07 19.15
CA ILE A 46 -10.11 36.19 19.84
C ILE A 46 -10.87 35.33 18.84
N ALA A 47 -11.36 35.89 17.73
CA ALA A 47 -12.03 35.14 16.68
C ALA A 47 -11.10 34.07 16.07
N SER A 48 -9.84 34.41 15.82
CA SER A 48 -8.82 33.48 15.35
C SER A 48 -8.59 32.31 16.33
N GLN A 49 -8.47 32.61 17.63
CA GLN A 49 -8.28 31.58 18.67
C GLN A 49 -9.49 30.68 18.83
N ARG A 50 -10.69 31.20 18.60
CA ARG A 50 -11.96 30.44 18.67
C ARG A 50 -12.25 29.63 17.41
N GLY A 51 -11.41 29.74 16.36
CA GLY A 51 -11.61 29.08 15.09
C GLY A 51 -12.63 29.75 14.16
N GLU A 52 -13.09 30.96 14.49
CA GLU A 52 -13.98 31.78 13.65
C GLU A 52 -13.17 32.48 12.53
N LEU A 53 -12.53 31.66 11.68
CA LEU A 53 -11.47 32.11 10.77
C LEU A 53 -11.95 33.10 9.70
N ASN A 54 -13.19 33.00 9.23
CA ASN A 54 -13.75 33.99 8.31
C ASN A 54 -13.85 35.38 8.95
N LEU A 55 -14.45 35.47 10.15
CA LEU A 55 -14.57 36.71 10.90
C LEU A 55 -13.20 37.27 11.23
N ALA A 56 -12.25 36.45 11.68
CA ALA A 56 -10.89 36.88 11.97
C ALA A 56 -10.21 37.46 10.72
N SER A 57 -10.37 36.78 9.55
CA SER A 57 -9.79 37.26 8.29
C SER A 57 -10.39 38.58 7.82
N GLU A 58 -11.69 38.77 7.94
CA GLU A 58 -12.39 40.02 7.61
C GLU A 58 -11.89 41.19 8.51
N LEU A 59 -11.79 40.96 9.81
CA LEU A 59 -11.31 41.95 10.77
C LEU A 59 -9.84 42.33 10.52
N PHE A 60 -8.96 41.34 10.25
CA PHE A 60 -7.57 41.62 9.92
C PHE A 60 -7.44 42.34 8.56
N LEU A 61 -8.26 42.03 7.57
CA LEU A 61 -8.27 42.72 6.29
C LEU A 61 -8.74 44.16 6.44
N ASP A 62 -9.74 44.42 7.26
CA ASP A 62 -10.22 45.77 7.58
C ASP A 62 -9.14 46.58 8.29
N LEU A 63 -8.47 45.99 9.29
CA LEU A 63 -7.32 46.59 9.95
C LEU A 63 -6.18 46.91 8.97
N ALA A 64 -5.88 46.01 8.03
CA ALA A 64 -4.85 46.24 7.02
C ALA A 64 -5.16 47.46 6.15
N LYS A 65 -6.41 47.62 5.70
CA LYS A 65 -6.87 48.74 4.88
C LYS A 65 -6.90 50.06 5.63
N GLN A 66 -7.25 50.04 6.93
CA GLN A 66 -7.32 51.26 7.76
C GLN A 66 -5.95 51.76 8.21
N THR A 67 -4.98 50.83 8.37
CA THR A 67 -3.68 51.17 8.92
C THR A 67 -2.54 51.15 7.90
N ASP A 68 -2.80 50.79 6.65
CA ASP A 68 -1.81 50.51 5.60
C ASP A 68 -0.71 49.54 6.06
N ASN A 69 -1.04 48.64 6.99
CA ASN A 69 -0.09 47.73 7.56
C ASN A 69 -0.17 46.33 6.94
N GLY A 70 0.85 45.96 6.16
CA GLY A 70 0.96 44.68 5.48
C GLY A 70 0.95 43.45 6.39
N PHE A 71 1.32 43.61 7.68
CA PHE A 71 1.25 42.49 8.65
C PHE A 71 -0.18 41.98 8.85
N PHE A 72 -1.17 42.87 8.92
CA PHE A 72 -2.55 42.48 9.05
C PHE A 72 -3.09 41.82 7.77
N ALA A 73 -2.68 42.34 6.59
CA ALA A 73 -3.04 41.71 5.31
C ALA A 73 -2.44 40.29 5.13
N GLU A 74 -1.20 40.12 5.57
CA GLU A 74 -0.55 38.81 5.62
C GLU A 74 -1.35 37.83 6.51
N ARG A 75 -1.72 38.29 7.70
CA ARG A 75 -2.45 37.49 8.66
C ARG A 75 -3.84 37.10 8.12
N ALA A 76 -4.57 38.08 7.54
CA ALA A 76 -5.83 37.81 6.85
C ALA A 76 -5.67 36.74 5.76
N THR A 77 -4.68 36.90 4.88
CA THR A 77 -4.40 35.95 3.78
C THR A 77 -4.10 34.55 4.30
N LYS A 78 -3.26 34.41 5.31
CA LYS A 78 -2.92 33.11 5.90
C LYS A 78 -4.12 32.39 6.51
N LEU A 79 -5.00 33.12 7.20
CA LEU A 79 -6.21 32.56 7.80
C LEU A 79 -7.21 32.09 6.75
N THR A 80 -7.32 32.79 5.61
CA THR A 80 -8.21 32.38 4.51
C THR A 80 -7.81 31.04 3.88
N GLY A 81 -6.56 30.62 4.02
CA GLY A 81 -6.11 29.29 3.58
C GLY A 81 -6.82 28.11 4.28
N TYR A 82 -7.40 28.37 5.43
CA TYR A 82 -8.17 27.38 6.21
C TYR A 82 -9.69 27.55 6.06
N THR A 83 -10.13 28.53 5.26
CA THR A 83 -11.55 28.79 4.98
C THR A 83 -11.91 28.38 3.56
N ARG A 84 -13.20 28.29 3.26
CA ARG A 84 -13.68 28.07 1.89
C ARG A 84 -14.08 29.38 1.19
N ASN A 85 -13.67 30.52 1.71
CA ASN A 85 -14.05 31.84 1.19
C ASN A 85 -13.00 32.34 0.17
N ALA A 86 -13.15 31.90 -1.09
CA ALA A 86 -12.23 32.26 -2.17
C ALA A 86 -12.20 33.77 -2.49
N ALA A 87 -13.34 34.47 -2.30
CA ALA A 87 -13.41 35.90 -2.54
C ALA A 87 -12.59 36.68 -1.51
N LEU A 88 -12.75 36.36 -0.23
CA LEU A 88 -11.98 36.97 0.87
C LEU A 88 -10.49 36.68 0.74
N ALA A 89 -10.12 35.43 0.37
CA ALA A 89 -8.72 35.05 0.14
C ALA A 89 -8.08 35.91 -0.97
N LEU A 90 -8.79 36.09 -2.08
CA LEU A 90 -8.30 36.90 -3.19
C LEU A 90 -8.16 38.38 -2.80
N GLU A 91 -9.12 38.93 -2.08
CA GLU A 91 -9.08 40.31 -1.64
C GLU A 91 -7.92 40.56 -0.65
N ALA A 92 -7.79 39.70 0.37
CA ALA A 92 -6.72 39.82 1.37
C ALA A 92 -5.34 39.68 0.73
N SER A 93 -5.14 38.73 -0.20
CA SER A 93 -3.85 38.58 -0.88
C SER A 93 -3.52 39.74 -1.82
N LYS A 94 -4.50 40.37 -2.45
CA LYS A 94 -4.29 41.58 -3.25
C LYS A 94 -3.82 42.73 -2.36
N VAL A 95 -4.50 43.00 -1.25
CA VAL A 95 -4.12 44.03 -0.28
C VAL A 95 -2.72 43.73 0.28
N TRP A 96 -2.41 42.49 0.63
CA TRP A 96 -1.07 42.14 1.09
C TRP A 96 0.02 42.46 0.04
N ASN A 97 -0.23 42.07 -1.22
CA ASN A 97 0.73 42.34 -2.30
C ASN A 97 0.85 43.86 -2.63
N GLU A 98 -0.21 44.63 -2.47
CA GLU A 98 -0.21 46.08 -2.67
C GLU A 98 0.60 46.79 -1.58
N LEU A 99 0.45 46.39 -0.33
CA LEU A 99 1.18 46.98 0.82
C LEU A 99 2.63 46.48 0.89
N ASN A 100 2.93 45.28 0.34
CA ASN A 100 4.27 44.69 0.39
C ASN A 100 4.75 44.26 -1.02
N LYS A 101 4.85 45.24 -1.94
CA LYS A 101 5.13 45.00 -3.39
C LYS A 101 6.41 44.23 -3.69
N ASP A 102 7.39 44.25 -2.80
CA ASP A 102 8.68 43.58 -2.96
C ASP A 102 8.79 42.27 -2.16
N SER A 103 7.76 41.94 -1.38
CA SER A 103 7.67 40.66 -0.66
C SER A 103 7.44 39.53 -1.63
N ALA A 104 8.37 38.55 -1.65
CA ALA A 104 8.21 37.33 -2.43
C ALA A 104 7.04 36.49 -1.91
N ASP A 105 6.83 36.49 -0.59
CA ASP A 105 5.77 35.72 0.06
C ASP A 105 4.37 36.24 -0.32
N ALA A 106 4.22 37.59 -0.36
CA ALA A 106 2.98 38.24 -0.78
C ALA A 106 2.67 37.93 -2.27
N GLN A 107 3.70 38.04 -3.13
CA GLN A 107 3.59 37.69 -4.56
C GLN A 107 3.25 36.21 -4.77
N GLN A 108 3.90 35.34 -4.03
CA GLN A 108 3.63 33.91 -4.10
C GLN A 108 2.19 33.60 -3.66
N ALA A 109 1.77 34.08 -2.49
CA ALA A 109 0.41 33.85 -1.99
C ALA A 109 -0.67 34.38 -2.95
N LEU A 110 -0.48 35.59 -3.51
CA LEU A 110 -1.42 36.12 -4.50
C LEU A 110 -1.45 35.27 -5.77
N SER A 111 -0.29 34.81 -6.28
CA SER A 111 -0.25 33.95 -7.48
C SER A 111 -0.95 32.62 -7.24
N GLU A 112 -0.76 31.98 -6.08
CA GLU A 112 -1.42 30.72 -5.69
C GLU A 112 -2.95 30.89 -5.66
N ILE A 113 -3.43 31.95 -5.03
CA ILE A 113 -4.85 32.24 -4.90
C ILE A 113 -5.48 32.59 -6.26
N LEU A 114 -4.79 33.33 -7.12
CA LEU A 114 -5.22 33.63 -8.48
C LEU A 114 -5.34 32.34 -9.32
N ILE A 115 -4.34 31.45 -9.23
CA ILE A 115 -4.35 30.15 -9.91
C ILE A 115 -5.51 29.29 -9.40
N ALA A 116 -5.71 29.20 -8.08
CA ALA A 116 -6.79 28.45 -7.47
C ALA A 116 -8.19 28.95 -7.93
N ASN A 117 -8.30 30.26 -8.23
CA ASN A 117 -9.48 30.89 -8.78
C ASN A 117 -9.54 30.90 -10.32
N ASN A 118 -8.67 30.14 -10.98
CA ASN A 118 -8.56 30.04 -12.45
C ASN A 118 -8.30 31.39 -13.17
N LYS A 119 -7.65 32.35 -12.48
CA LYS A 119 -7.30 33.68 -12.98
C LYS A 119 -5.87 33.73 -13.50
N LEU A 120 -5.55 32.86 -14.47
CA LEU A 120 -4.18 32.66 -14.97
C LEU A 120 -3.59 33.92 -15.60
N SER A 121 -4.39 34.75 -16.28
CA SER A 121 -3.95 36.02 -16.88
C SER A 121 -3.52 37.05 -15.85
N GLU A 122 -4.20 37.11 -14.67
CA GLU A 122 -3.81 37.98 -13.56
C GLU A 122 -2.55 37.44 -12.83
N ALA A 123 -2.41 36.12 -12.74
CA ALA A 123 -1.25 35.48 -12.09
C ALA A 123 0.06 35.63 -12.91
N LYS A 124 -0.02 35.62 -14.24
CA LYS A 124 1.14 35.65 -15.14
C LYS A 124 2.18 36.75 -14.82
N PRO A 125 1.86 38.06 -14.70
CA PRO A 125 2.86 39.09 -14.43
C PRO A 125 3.54 38.91 -13.05
N ILE A 126 2.82 38.35 -12.09
CA ILE A 126 3.36 38.08 -10.74
C ILE A 126 4.36 36.91 -10.81
N LEU A 127 4.00 35.85 -11.50
CA LEU A 127 4.89 34.71 -11.72
C LEU A 127 6.14 35.11 -12.50
N GLN A 128 6.01 35.96 -13.53
CA GLN A 128 7.15 36.51 -14.25
C GLN A 128 8.10 37.27 -13.31
N LYS A 129 7.57 38.12 -12.41
CA LYS A 129 8.37 38.85 -11.43
C LYS A 129 9.09 37.92 -10.45
N LEU A 130 8.42 36.87 -9.98
CA LEU A 130 9.02 35.85 -9.11
C LEU A 130 10.16 35.07 -9.79
N LEU A 131 10.00 34.76 -11.07
CA LEU A 131 11.00 34.01 -11.86
C LEU A 131 12.21 34.88 -12.30
N LEU A 132 12.15 36.20 -12.16
CA LEU A 132 13.33 37.07 -12.39
C LEU A 132 14.44 36.80 -11.36
N LYS A 133 14.11 36.35 -10.15
CA LYS A 133 15.09 36.08 -9.08
C LYS A 133 15.89 34.83 -9.39
N GLU A 134 17.15 35.00 -9.79
CA GLU A 134 18.00 33.87 -10.25
C GLU A 134 18.15 32.75 -9.23
N LYS A 135 18.32 33.06 -7.95
CA LYS A 135 18.51 32.08 -6.88
C LYS A 135 17.33 31.12 -6.67
N THR A 136 16.12 31.58 -6.97
CA THR A 136 14.88 30.80 -6.75
C THR A 136 14.18 30.39 -8.03
N ARG A 137 14.70 30.79 -9.19
CA ARG A 137 14.09 30.53 -10.51
C ARG A 137 13.88 29.05 -10.79
N ALA A 138 14.90 28.24 -10.61
CA ALA A 138 14.84 26.80 -10.86
C ALA A 138 13.78 26.13 -9.97
N SER A 139 13.81 26.38 -8.66
CA SER A 139 12.80 25.86 -7.74
C SER A 139 11.41 26.43 -8.02
N GLY A 140 11.31 27.69 -8.48
CA GLY A 140 10.07 28.32 -8.90
C GLY A 140 9.40 27.58 -10.06
N PHE A 141 10.14 27.20 -11.10
CA PHE A 141 9.60 26.37 -12.20
C PHE A 141 9.12 25.00 -11.73
N LEU A 142 9.86 24.34 -10.84
CA LEU A 142 9.42 23.04 -10.28
C LEU A 142 8.16 23.21 -9.42
N TYR A 143 8.04 24.32 -8.71
CA TYR A 143 6.86 24.61 -7.89
C TYR A 143 5.61 24.89 -8.74
N LEU A 144 5.75 25.52 -9.91
CA LEU A 144 4.64 25.75 -10.84
C LEU A 144 3.91 24.44 -11.22
N ASN A 145 4.62 23.32 -11.34
CA ASN A 145 4.02 22.04 -11.67
C ASN A 145 2.97 21.61 -10.64
N SER A 146 3.25 21.80 -9.34
CA SER A 146 2.31 21.46 -8.27
C SER A 146 1.10 22.39 -8.22
N MET A 147 1.32 23.69 -8.39
CA MET A 147 0.27 24.70 -8.35
C MET A 147 -0.72 24.58 -9.51
N LEU A 148 -0.20 24.37 -10.72
CA LEU A 148 -0.99 24.36 -11.95
C LEU A 148 -1.66 22.98 -12.24
N SER A 149 -1.24 21.92 -11.56
CA SER A 149 -1.79 20.57 -11.76
C SER A 149 -3.29 20.46 -11.56
N ARG A 150 -3.87 21.30 -10.68
CA ARG A 150 -5.32 21.29 -10.34
C ARG A 150 -6.17 22.19 -11.23
N VAL A 151 -5.56 23.05 -12.03
CA VAL A 151 -6.28 23.95 -12.92
C VAL A 151 -7.02 23.13 -14.00
N PRO A 152 -8.35 23.34 -14.21
CA PRO A 152 -9.12 22.54 -15.16
C PRO A 152 -8.67 22.75 -16.62
N ASP A 153 -8.41 23.99 -17.03
CA ASP A 153 -8.00 24.34 -18.40
C ASP A 153 -6.52 24.02 -18.64
N LYS A 154 -6.26 22.76 -19.05
CA LYS A 154 -4.90 22.26 -19.31
C LYS A 154 -4.22 22.96 -20.49
N LYS A 155 -5.00 23.42 -21.47
CA LYS A 155 -4.48 24.16 -22.62
C LYS A 155 -3.97 25.55 -22.21
N ALA A 156 -4.74 26.28 -21.39
CA ALA A 156 -4.32 27.54 -20.85
C ALA A 156 -3.08 27.40 -19.93
N VAL A 157 -3.01 26.32 -19.15
CA VAL A 157 -1.82 26.00 -18.33
C VAL A 157 -0.58 25.79 -19.21
N LEU A 158 -0.67 25.00 -20.26
CA LEU A 158 0.46 24.76 -21.17
C LEU A 158 0.92 26.06 -21.83
N ALA A 159 -0.02 26.88 -22.31
CA ALA A 159 0.30 28.18 -22.90
C ALA A 159 1.04 29.10 -21.90
N LEU A 160 0.51 29.23 -20.68
CA LEU A 160 1.12 30.05 -19.63
C LEU A 160 2.55 29.56 -19.29
N VAL A 161 2.73 28.26 -19.04
CA VAL A 161 4.04 27.72 -18.66
C VAL A 161 5.06 27.86 -19.80
N THR A 162 4.64 27.66 -21.06
CA THR A 162 5.48 27.87 -22.22
C THR A 162 5.95 29.33 -22.34
N GLU A 163 5.05 30.29 -22.15
CA GLU A 163 5.42 31.72 -22.17
C GLU A 163 6.35 32.09 -21.00
N LEU A 164 6.14 31.54 -19.80
CA LEU A 164 7.02 31.75 -18.65
C LEU A 164 8.42 31.15 -18.86
N ALA A 165 8.51 30.02 -19.55
CA ALA A 165 9.77 29.33 -19.84
C ALA A 165 10.59 29.97 -20.98
N GLN A 166 9.92 30.65 -21.93
CA GLN A 166 10.54 31.22 -23.13
C GLN A 166 11.80 32.06 -22.88
N PRO A 167 11.88 32.91 -21.83
CA PRO A 167 13.10 33.70 -21.54
C PRO A 167 14.28 32.86 -21.02
N TYR A 168 14.07 31.57 -20.73
CA TYR A 168 15.05 30.72 -20.04
C TYR A 168 15.42 29.46 -20.82
N PRO A 169 15.86 29.54 -22.09
CA PRO A 169 16.08 28.39 -22.98
C PRO A 169 17.26 27.51 -22.57
N LYS A 170 18.06 27.90 -21.59
CA LYS A 170 19.18 27.10 -21.06
C LYS A 170 18.90 26.55 -19.65
N LEU A 171 17.70 26.71 -19.14
CA LEU A 171 17.32 26.24 -17.80
C LEU A 171 16.50 24.95 -17.91
N ALA A 172 17.08 23.83 -17.50
CA ALA A 172 16.44 22.52 -17.59
C ALA A 172 15.09 22.45 -16.81
N GLU A 173 15.00 23.15 -15.67
CA GLU A 173 13.80 23.20 -14.85
C GLU A 173 12.64 23.96 -15.54
N ALA A 174 12.95 24.95 -16.38
CA ALA A 174 11.94 25.63 -17.20
C ALA A 174 11.35 24.69 -18.27
N HIS A 175 12.22 23.95 -18.98
CA HIS A 175 11.79 22.92 -19.92
C HIS A 175 10.97 21.83 -19.22
N PHE A 176 11.37 21.41 -18.03
CA PHE A 176 10.65 20.38 -17.28
C PHE A 176 9.24 20.83 -16.86
N ALA A 177 9.08 22.12 -16.52
CA ALA A 177 7.74 22.66 -16.26
C ALA A 177 6.85 22.56 -17.52
N VAL A 178 7.39 22.83 -18.69
CA VAL A 178 6.64 22.65 -19.96
C VAL A 178 6.38 21.18 -20.26
N VAL A 179 7.32 20.26 -20.01
CA VAL A 179 7.13 18.81 -20.15
C VAL A 179 5.94 18.34 -19.35
N HIS A 180 5.85 18.74 -18.07
CA HIS A 180 4.76 18.35 -17.19
C HIS A 180 3.41 18.92 -17.67
N ALA A 181 3.36 20.19 -18.07
CA ALA A 181 2.14 20.81 -18.59
C ALA A 181 1.70 20.17 -19.93
N ALA A 182 2.64 19.87 -20.83
CA ALA A 182 2.38 19.21 -22.11
C ALA A 182 1.82 17.79 -21.91
N TRP A 183 2.39 17.03 -20.98
CA TRP A 183 1.89 15.70 -20.62
C TRP A 183 0.43 15.76 -20.16
N ILE A 184 0.11 16.65 -19.21
CA ILE A 184 -1.26 16.79 -18.68
C ILE A 184 -2.23 17.24 -19.77
N ASN A 185 -1.79 18.09 -20.71
CA ASN A 185 -2.58 18.53 -21.86
C ASN A 185 -2.61 17.50 -23.00
N LYS A 186 -1.93 16.35 -22.89
CA LYS A 186 -1.79 15.32 -23.94
C LYS A 186 -1.16 15.84 -25.23
N ASP A 187 -0.28 16.84 -25.13
CA ASP A 187 0.48 17.36 -26.26
C ASP A 187 1.83 16.62 -26.38
N GLN A 188 1.79 15.49 -27.08
CA GLN A 188 2.96 14.62 -27.27
C GLN A 188 4.13 15.33 -27.96
N LYS A 189 3.84 16.22 -28.92
CA LYS A 189 4.87 16.93 -29.68
C LYS A 189 5.66 17.91 -28.79
N ALA A 190 4.95 18.69 -27.98
CA ALA A 190 5.57 19.60 -27.01
C ALA A 190 6.35 18.81 -25.95
N TYR A 191 5.76 17.74 -25.43
CA TYR A 191 6.39 16.84 -24.45
C TYR A 191 7.74 16.30 -24.94
N GLU A 192 7.79 15.72 -26.13
CA GLU A 192 9.03 15.13 -26.70
C GLU A 192 10.09 16.19 -26.98
N LYS A 193 9.68 17.32 -27.57
CA LYS A 193 10.59 18.44 -27.86
C LYS A 193 11.29 18.95 -26.59
N GLU A 194 10.54 19.19 -25.54
CA GLU A 194 11.08 19.76 -24.32
C GLU A 194 11.91 18.73 -23.52
N LEU A 195 11.56 17.44 -23.54
CA LEU A 195 12.41 16.38 -23.00
C LEU A 195 13.75 16.26 -23.74
N ALA A 196 13.76 16.40 -25.06
CA ALA A 196 14.99 16.42 -25.82
C ALA A 196 15.89 17.60 -25.45
N ALA A 197 15.30 18.79 -25.23
CA ALA A 197 16.05 19.96 -24.76
C ALA A 197 16.69 19.73 -23.38
N ILE A 198 15.95 19.14 -22.43
CA ILE A 198 16.49 18.79 -21.10
C ILE A 198 17.69 17.84 -21.24
N THR A 199 17.59 16.84 -22.08
CA THR A 199 18.66 15.85 -22.29
C THR A 199 19.94 16.50 -22.84
N GLN A 200 19.83 17.58 -23.60
CA GLN A 200 20.99 18.35 -24.07
C GLN A 200 21.60 19.24 -22.98
N ILE A 201 20.75 19.86 -22.14
CA ILE A 201 21.19 20.82 -21.11
C ILE A 201 21.76 20.08 -19.90
N LYS A 202 21.07 19.06 -19.42
CA LYS A 202 21.37 18.34 -18.18
C LYS A 202 21.08 16.84 -18.33
N PRO A 203 21.95 16.12 -19.06
CA PRO A 203 21.70 14.74 -19.49
C PRO A 203 21.65 13.70 -18.35
N ASP A 204 22.21 14.03 -17.19
CA ASP A 204 22.24 13.18 -15.98
C ASP A 204 21.14 13.52 -14.96
N TRP A 205 20.24 14.45 -15.28
CA TRP A 205 19.19 14.86 -14.36
C TRP A 205 18.11 13.78 -14.20
N GLU A 206 18.00 13.24 -12.98
CA GLU A 206 17.17 12.08 -12.67
C GLU A 206 15.65 12.38 -12.72
N MET A 207 15.21 13.60 -12.34
CA MET A 207 13.79 13.93 -12.23
C MET A 207 12.98 13.71 -13.52
N PRO A 208 13.40 14.19 -14.70
CA PRO A 208 12.69 13.92 -15.95
C PRO A 208 12.72 12.43 -16.35
N ILE A 209 13.78 11.72 -15.98
CA ILE A 209 13.92 10.28 -16.23
C ILE A 209 12.93 9.50 -15.38
N LEU A 210 12.81 9.84 -14.09
CA LEU A 210 11.82 9.25 -13.18
C LEU A 210 10.40 9.53 -13.67
N PHE A 211 10.11 10.76 -14.08
CA PHE A 211 8.81 11.14 -14.62
C PHE A 211 8.45 10.33 -15.88
N LYS A 212 9.36 10.27 -16.86
CA LYS A 212 9.15 9.50 -18.09
C LYS A 212 9.03 8.00 -17.80
N GLY A 213 9.86 7.46 -16.93
CA GLY A 213 9.81 6.05 -16.57
C GLY A 213 8.51 5.65 -15.88
N GLN A 214 7.96 6.51 -15.01
CA GLN A 214 6.65 6.29 -14.39
C GLN A 214 5.51 6.26 -15.42
N ILE A 215 5.57 7.13 -16.44
CA ILE A 215 4.61 7.12 -17.54
C ILE A 215 4.71 5.81 -18.32
N LEU A 216 5.93 5.42 -18.72
CA LEU A 216 6.16 4.17 -19.46
C LEU A 216 5.68 2.94 -18.67
N ALA A 217 5.85 2.94 -17.34
CA ALA A 217 5.44 1.81 -16.49
C ALA A 217 3.91 1.63 -16.42
N GLN A 218 3.13 2.68 -16.68
CA GLN A 218 1.66 2.58 -16.75
C GLN A 218 1.20 1.82 -18.00
N ASP A 219 1.91 1.99 -19.12
CA ASP A 219 1.57 1.36 -20.39
C ASP A 219 2.26 -0.01 -20.52
N SER A 220 3.54 -0.08 -20.18
CA SER A 220 4.35 -1.30 -20.27
C SER A 220 5.50 -1.27 -19.25
N PRO A 221 5.42 -2.08 -18.17
CA PRO A 221 6.54 -2.22 -17.24
C PRO A 221 7.87 -2.60 -17.89
N GLU A 222 7.84 -3.41 -18.95
CA GLU A 222 9.05 -3.82 -19.67
C GLU A 222 9.72 -2.66 -20.41
N ASN A 223 8.93 -1.76 -21.02
CA ASN A 223 9.47 -0.55 -21.66
C ASN A 223 10.12 0.38 -20.62
N ALA A 224 9.52 0.50 -19.44
CA ALA A 224 10.10 1.29 -18.34
C ALA A 224 11.40 0.66 -17.82
N LEU A 225 11.46 -0.67 -17.69
CA LEU A 225 12.68 -1.39 -17.30
C LEU A 225 13.80 -1.14 -18.31
N ASN A 226 13.53 -1.28 -19.60
CA ASN A 226 14.51 -1.03 -20.67
C ASN A 226 14.99 0.42 -20.68
N PHE A 227 14.09 1.36 -20.44
CA PHE A 227 14.40 2.78 -20.37
C PHE A 227 15.33 3.10 -19.18
N TYR A 228 14.99 2.64 -17.97
CA TYR A 228 15.81 2.85 -16.77
C TYR A 228 17.17 2.16 -16.89
N SER A 229 17.21 0.92 -17.38
CA SER A 229 18.47 0.19 -17.62
C SER A 229 19.39 0.94 -18.57
N SER A 230 18.87 1.44 -19.70
CA SER A 230 19.62 2.22 -20.67
C SER A 230 20.21 3.49 -20.07
N PHE A 231 19.43 4.19 -19.23
CA PHE A 231 19.90 5.37 -18.53
C PHE A 231 21.00 5.05 -17.50
N LEU A 232 20.80 4.00 -16.69
CA LEU A 232 21.75 3.57 -15.66
C LEU A 232 23.07 3.05 -16.23
N ASN A 233 23.06 2.49 -17.44
CA ASN A 233 24.29 2.11 -18.15
C ASN A 233 25.15 3.33 -18.49
N LYS A 234 24.51 4.47 -18.80
CA LYS A 234 25.19 5.72 -19.11
C LYS A 234 25.55 6.53 -17.87
N TYR A 235 24.67 6.50 -16.86
CA TYR A 235 24.79 7.26 -15.60
C TYR A 235 24.69 6.32 -14.39
N PRO A 236 25.72 5.51 -14.10
CA PRO A 236 25.66 4.45 -13.09
C PRO A 236 25.58 4.95 -11.65
N LYS A 237 25.75 6.26 -11.40
CA LYS A 237 25.66 6.87 -10.07
C LYS A 237 24.28 7.43 -9.74
N SER A 238 23.31 7.31 -10.64
CA SER A 238 21.93 7.77 -10.49
C SER A 238 21.16 6.86 -9.53
N ASN A 239 21.21 7.18 -8.25
CA ASN A 239 20.68 6.32 -7.19
C ASN A 239 19.15 6.35 -7.13
N ASP A 240 18.50 7.49 -7.41
CA ASP A 240 17.05 7.59 -7.39
C ASP A 240 16.42 6.78 -8.55
N VAL A 241 17.04 6.86 -9.74
CA VAL A 241 16.62 6.03 -10.89
C VAL A 241 16.87 4.55 -10.62
N ARG A 242 18.01 4.20 -10.02
CA ARG A 242 18.32 2.82 -9.63
C ARG A 242 17.32 2.25 -8.62
N LEU A 243 16.88 3.07 -7.68
CA LEU A 243 15.88 2.67 -6.70
C LEU A 243 14.53 2.34 -7.37
N GLU A 244 14.05 3.19 -8.28
CA GLU A 244 12.81 2.93 -9.01
C GLU A 244 12.95 1.74 -9.97
N TYR A 245 14.10 1.57 -10.61
CA TYR A 245 14.40 0.40 -11.43
C TYR A 245 14.35 -0.90 -10.61
N ALA A 246 15.00 -0.92 -9.43
CA ALA A 246 14.98 -2.07 -8.53
C ALA A 246 13.57 -2.41 -8.02
N LYS A 247 12.76 -1.41 -7.68
CA LYS A 247 11.35 -1.61 -7.30
C LYS A 247 10.53 -2.21 -8.44
N LEU A 248 10.72 -1.71 -9.66
CA LEU A 248 10.00 -2.21 -10.83
C LEU A 248 10.39 -3.66 -11.16
N LEU A 249 11.67 -4.02 -11.04
CA LEU A 249 12.15 -5.40 -11.14
C LEU A 249 11.49 -6.31 -10.09
N THR A 250 11.38 -5.83 -8.84
CA THR A 250 10.71 -6.57 -7.76
C THR A 250 9.24 -6.83 -8.07
N ASN A 251 8.52 -5.82 -8.54
CA ASN A 251 7.11 -5.96 -8.94
C ASN A 251 6.94 -6.94 -10.11
N GLY A 252 7.92 -7.00 -11.02
CA GLY A 252 7.97 -7.96 -12.13
C GLY A 252 8.51 -9.33 -11.75
N ARG A 253 8.70 -9.62 -10.45
CA ARG A 253 9.28 -10.87 -9.91
C ARG A 253 10.68 -11.21 -10.44
N LYS A 254 11.41 -10.24 -10.98
CA LYS A 254 12.82 -10.39 -11.41
C LYS A 254 13.75 -10.25 -10.18
N PHE A 255 13.57 -11.13 -9.19
CA PHE A 255 14.14 -10.99 -7.85
C PHE A 255 15.67 -10.96 -7.82
N ASN A 256 16.35 -11.77 -8.64
CA ASN A 256 17.82 -11.74 -8.72
C ASN A 256 18.36 -10.41 -9.22
N GLU A 257 17.74 -9.86 -10.28
CA GLU A 257 18.12 -8.57 -10.85
C GLU A 257 17.84 -7.44 -9.85
N ALA A 258 16.66 -7.45 -9.23
CA ALA A 258 16.28 -6.49 -8.19
C ALA A 258 17.27 -6.49 -7.02
N LYS A 259 17.61 -7.68 -6.50
CA LYS A 259 18.59 -7.86 -5.42
C LYS A 259 19.94 -7.21 -5.77
N ASN A 260 20.43 -7.44 -6.97
CA ASN A 260 21.71 -6.88 -7.43
C ASN A 260 21.68 -5.34 -7.48
N GLU A 261 20.59 -4.74 -7.94
CA GLU A 261 20.45 -3.29 -7.96
C GLU A 261 20.32 -2.69 -6.55
N PHE A 262 19.57 -3.33 -5.65
CA PHE A 262 19.52 -2.91 -4.24
C PHE A 262 20.87 -3.05 -3.55
N ILE A 263 21.67 -4.09 -3.83
CA ILE A 263 23.04 -4.23 -3.28
C ILE A 263 23.94 -3.06 -3.70
N LYS A 264 23.83 -2.59 -4.96
CA LYS A 264 24.55 -1.40 -5.41
C LYS A 264 24.16 -0.17 -4.59
N LEU A 265 22.86 -0.01 -4.26
CA LEU A 265 22.37 1.07 -3.42
C LEU A 265 22.83 0.95 -1.96
N VAL A 266 22.85 -0.26 -1.40
CA VAL A 266 23.34 -0.51 -0.02
C VAL A 266 24.78 -0.03 0.16
N ASN A 267 25.60 -0.10 -0.88
CA ASN A 267 27.00 0.30 -0.86
C ASN A 267 27.23 1.81 -1.03
N THR A 268 26.16 2.60 -1.15
CA THR A 268 26.26 4.07 -1.19
C THR A 268 26.34 4.65 0.23
N ALA A 269 26.95 5.84 0.36
CA ALA A 269 27.16 6.50 1.66
C ALA A 269 25.86 6.81 2.42
N ASN A 270 24.76 7.04 1.70
CA ASN A 270 23.46 7.46 2.25
C ASN A 270 22.41 6.32 2.22
N SER A 271 22.84 5.07 2.20
CA SER A 271 21.91 3.95 2.14
C SER A 271 21.11 3.81 3.44
N SER A 272 19.79 3.70 3.29
CA SER A 272 18.86 3.55 4.42
C SER A 272 18.78 2.10 4.95
N ALA A 273 18.18 1.96 6.14
CA ALA A 273 17.87 0.65 6.70
C ALA A 273 16.87 -0.11 5.82
N GLU A 274 15.93 0.61 5.21
CA GLU A 274 14.88 0.04 4.35
C GLU A 274 15.44 -0.54 3.05
N ILE A 275 16.42 0.13 2.43
CA ILE A 275 17.12 -0.42 1.25
C ILE A 275 17.86 -1.70 1.61
N THR A 276 18.51 -1.71 2.78
CA THR A 276 19.21 -2.89 3.28
C THR A 276 18.22 -4.03 3.59
N LEU A 277 17.06 -3.70 4.18
CA LEU A 277 15.98 -4.63 4.45
C LEU A 277 15.44 -5.26 3.16
N ALA A 278 15.28 -4.47 2.09
CA ALA A 278 14.82 -4.98 0.79
C ALA A 278 15.73 -6.07 0.21
N VAL A 279 17.05 -5.94 0.37
CA VAL A 279 17.98 -7.01 -0.03
C VAL A 279 17.76 -8.28 0.78
N GLY A 280 17.54 -8.15 2.09
CA GLY A 280 17.24 -9.28 2.97
C GLY A 280 15.96 -10.01 2.55
N LEU A 281 14.88 -9.27 2.27
CA LEU A 281 13.60 -9.82 1.82
C LEU A 281 13.73 -10.54 0.47
N LEU A 282 14.38 -9.93 -0.51
CA LEU A 282 14.63 -10.56 -1.81
C LEU A 282 15.51 -11.82 -1.69
N SER A 283 16.42 -11.84 -0.74
CA SER A 283 17.23 -13.03 -0.46
C SER A 283 16.40 -14.17 0.14
N VAL A 284 15.37 -13.85 0.97
CA VAL A 284 14.40 -14.85 1.45
C VAL A 284 13.59 -15.45 0.30
N GLU A 285 13.08 -14.61 -0.62
CA GLU A 285 12.35 -15.07 -1.81
C GLU A 285 13.20 -15.98 -2.73
N LEU A 286 14.51 -15.81 -2.67
CA LEU A 286 15.49 -16.61 -3.42
C LEU A 286 16.07 -17.77 -2.58
N GLU A 287 15.53 -18.00 -1.39
CA GLU A 287 15.98 -19.03 -0.43
C GLU A 287 17.46 -18.90 -0.02
N ASP A 288 18.09 -17.75 -0.25
CA ASP A 288 19.45 -17.43 0.19
C ASP A 288 19.42 -16.91 1.63
N TYR A 289 19.17 -17.82 2.56
CA TYR A 289 18.97 -17.48 3.99
C TYR A 289 20.22 -16.90 4.66
N ASP A 290 21.42 -17.26 4.22
CA ASP A 290 22.66 -16.69 4.76
C ASP A 290 22.82 -15.22 4.37
N LEU A 291 22.53 -14.91 3.12
CA LEU A 291 22.55 -13.54 2.64
C LEU A 291 21.42 -12.70 3.27
N ALA A 292 20.24 -13.27 3.42
CA ALA A 292 19.10 -12.63 4.08
C ALA A 292 19.44 -12.25 5.53
N GLU A 293 19.98 -13.18 6.32
CA GLU A 293 20.40 -12.94 7.69
C GLU A 293 21.45 -11.81 7.78
N LYS A 294 22.48 -11.85 6.91
CA LYS A 294 23.50 -10.80 6.83
C LYS A 294 22.89 -9.41 6.65
N TYR A 295 21.95 -9.27 5.70
CA TYR A 295 21.36 -7.98 5.41
C TYR A 295 20.32 -7.53 6.43
N PHE A 296 19.60 -8.43 7.07
CA PHE A 296 18.73 -8.08 8.20
C PHE A 296 19.53 -7.59 9.41
N LEU A 297 20.65 -8.23 9.73
CA LEU A 297 21.57 -7.77 10.78
C LEU A 297 22.17 -6.40 10.43
N GLN A 298 22.51 -6.17 9.16
CA GLN A 298 22.99 -4.87 8.71
C GLN A 298 21.90 -3.79 8.78
N SER A 299 20.65 -4.13 8.46
CA SER A 299 19.51 -3.21 8.60
C SER A 299 19.32 -2.79 10.06
N LEU A 300 19.39 -3.72 11.02
CA LEU A 300 19.32 -3.41 12.46
C LEU A 300 20.39 -2.40 12.89
N LYS A 301 21.63 -2.51 12.39
CA LYS A 301 22.71 -1.54 12.67
C LYS A 301 22.38 -0.14 12.15
N ARG A 302 21.56 -0.04 11.09
CA ARG A 302 21.09 1.21 10.49
C ARG A 302 19.80 1.76 11.10
N LYS A 303 19.29 1.15 12.17
CA LYS A 303 18.09 1.56 12.92
C LYS A 303 16.83 1.66 12.02
N PRO A 304 16.27 0.54 11.57
CA PRO A 304 15.04 0.52 10.79
C PRO A 304 13.88 1.10 11.60
N LYS A 305 12.88 1.64 10.92
CA LYS A 305 11.66 2.18 11.56
C LYS A 305 10.95 1.13 12.40
N ASP A 306 10.90 -0.10 11.89
CA ASP A 306 10.31 -1.26 12.55
C ASP A 306 11.37 -2.34 12.78
N LYS A 307 12.03 -2.27 13.93
CA LYS A 307 13.02 -3.27 14.32
C LYS A 307 12.40 -4.62 14.70
N ASP A 308 11.17 -4.59 15.22
CA ASP A 308 10.49 -5.79 15.70
C ASP A 308 10.11 -6.70 14.51
N GLN A 309 9.70 -6.12 13.39
CA GLN A 309 9.52 -6.85 12.14
C GLN A 309 10.82 -7.53 11.67
N VAL A 310 11.97 -6.87 11.81
CA VAL A 310 13.28 -7.47 11.44
C VAL A 310 13.64 -8.63 12.36
N PHE A 311 13.32 -8.57 13.66
CA PHE A 311 13.50 -9.69 14.57
C PHE A 311 12.66 -10.90 14.17
N ILE A 312 11.44 -10.69 13.72
CA ILE A 312 10.57 -11.77 13.19
C ILE A 312 11.16 -12.41 11.94
N TYR A 313 11.68 -11.62 11.00
CA TYR A 313 12.34 -12.17 9.80
C TYR A 313 13.58 -13.01 10.17
N LEU A 314 14.41 -12.53 11.08
CA LEU A 314 15.57 -13.28 11.58
C LEU A 314 15.16 -14.59 12.27
N ALA A 315 14.07 -14.56 13.03
CA ALA A 315 13.53 -15.76 13.66
C ALA A 315 13.01 -16.77 12.63
N LYS A 316 12.26 -16.32 11.63
CA LYS A 316 11.74 -17.16 10.54
C LYS A 316 12.88 -17.82 9.74
N ILE A 317 13.97 -17.08 9.49
CA ILE A 317 15.18 -17.66 8.86
C ILE A 317 15.84 -18.69 9.76
N ALA A 318 16.00 -18.40 11.04
CA ALA A 318 16.59 -19.34 11.99
C ALA A 318 15.76 -20.64 12.09
N ASP A 319 14.40 -20.55 12.08
CA ASP A 319 13.52 -21.73 12.04
C ASP A 319 13.70 -22.53 10.74
N LYS A 320 13.80 -21.86 9.58
CA LYS A 320 14.10 -22.51 8.29
C LYS A 320 15.46 -23.25 8.27
N LYS A 321 16.43 -22.72 9.01
CA LYS A 321 17.76 -23.35 9.22
C LYS A 321 17.75 -24.43 10.33
N ASN A 322 16.59 -24.75 10.91
CA ASN A 322 16.43 -25.65 12.05
C ASN A 322 17.16 -25.20 13.33
N LEU A 323 17.37 -23.90 13.50
CA LEU A 323 18.01 -23.27 14.65
C LEU A 323 16.95 -22.71 15.62
N SER A 324 16.09 -23.57 16.16
CA SER A 324 14.92 -23.19 16.97
C SER A 324 15.24 -22.28 18.17
N ASP A 325 16.38 -22.53 18.88
CA ASP A 325 16.77 -21.70 20.02
C ASP A 325 17.18 -20.29 19.61
N VAL A 326 17.83 -20.17 18.46
CA VAL A 326 18.18 -18.86 17.87
C VAL A 326 16.91 -18.12 17.45
N ALA A 327 15.95 -18.83 16.85
CA ALA A 327 14.67 -18.26 16.46
C ALA A 327 13.91 -17.69 17.66
N ILE A 328 13.78 -18.47 18.75
CA ILE A 328 13.14 -18.04 20.00
C ILE A 328 13.88 -16.84 20.61
N THR A 329 15.22 -16.83 20.53
CA THR A 329 16.03 -15.70 21.03
C THR A 329 15.71 -14.41 20.29
N TRP A 330 15.48 -14.45 18.97
CA TRP A 330 15.05 -13.29 18.19
C TRP A 330 13.63 -12.86 18.52
N LEU A 331 12.69 -13.80 18.65
CA LEU A 331 11.29 -13.52 19.00
C LEU A 331 11.15 -12.87 20.39
N ASN A 332 12.00 -13.24 21.33
CA ASN A 332 12.01 -12.63 22.66
C ASN A 332 12.52 -11.17 22.68
N LYS A 333 13.13 -10.68 21.61
CA LYS A 333 13.50 -9.26 21.45
C LYS A 333 12.36 -8.38 20.95
N VAL A 334 11.27 -8.97 20.49
CA VAL A 334 10.08 -8.23 20.02
C VAL A 334 9.39 -7.59 21.23
N GLY A 335 9.15 -6.29 21.13
CA GLY A 335 8.51 -5.50 22.19
C GLY A 335 6.99 -5.72 22.27
N ASN A 336 6.36 -5.11 23.30
CA ASN A 336 4.91 -5.18 23.52
C ASN A 336 4.15 -4.24 22.55
N GLY A 337 4.44 -4.33 21.25
CA GLY A 337 3.82 -3.52 20.18
C GLY A 337 2.98 -4.37 19.23
N THR A 338 2.79 -3.85 18.03
CA THR A 338 1.98 -4.45 16.95
C THR A 338 2.36 -5.91 16.64
N HIS A 339 3.64 -6.26 16.77
CA HIS A 339 4.18 -7.59 16.45
C HIS A 339 4.24 -8.55 17.64
N PHE A 340 3.77 -8.13 18.82
CA PHE A 340 3.89 -8.95 20.03
C PHE A 340 3.18 -10.30 19.89
N ILE A 341 1.90 -10.30 19.53
CA ILE A 341 1.13 -11.55 19.38
C ILE A 341 1.70 -12.41 18.26
N GLU A 342 2.04 -11.83 17.08
CA GLU A 342 2.68 -12.58 16.00
C GLU A 342 3.94 -13.31 16.50
N SER A 343 4.78 -12.62 17.27
CA SER A 343 6.00 -13.24 17.81
C SER A 343 5.71 -14.41 18.75
N LYS A 344 4.67 -14.31 19.58
CA LYS A 344 4.26 -15.37 20.51
C LYS A 344 3.65 -16.58 19.78
N LEU A 345 2.85 -16.33 18.73
CA LEU A 345 2.30 -17.40 17.91
C LEU A 345 3.40 -18.19 17.20
N ILE A 346 4.38 -17.50 16.59
CA ILE A 346 5.55 -18.17 15.98
C ILE A 346 6.37 -18.93 17.02
N THR A 347 6.56 -18.37 18.23
CA THR A 347 7.25 -19.07 19.31
C THR A 347 6.55 -20.38 19.67
N ALA A 348 5.22 -20.36 19.78
CA ALA A 348 4.44 -21.55 20.09
C ALA A 348 4.56 -22.63 18.99
N GLU A 349 4.56 -22.23 17.72
CA GLU A 349 4.78 -23.17 16.60
C GLU A 349 6.16 -23.84 16.67
N ILE A 350 7.19 -23.08 17.01
CA ILE A 350 8.56 -23.60 17.18
C ILE A 350 8.61 -24.56 18.37
N ILE A 351 7.98 -24.21 19.51
CA ILE A 351 7.90 -25.09 20.68
C ILE A 351 7.18 -26.40 20.33
N ALA A 352 6.07 -26.33 19.60
CA ALA A 352 5.32 -27.52 19.18
C ALA A 352 6.14 -28.49 18.34
N LYS A 353 6.97 -27.95 17.44
CA LYS A 353 7.89 -28.74 16.59
C LYS A 353 9.08 -29.31 17.37
N LYS A 354 9.68 -28.49 18.23
CA LYS A 354 10.93 -28.82 18.94
C LYS A 354 10.71 -29.71 20.15
N GLU A 355 9.63 -29.48 20.89
CA GLU A 355 9.39 -30.11 22.18
C GLU A 355 8.11 -30.95 22.17
N SER A 356 6.95 -30.30 22.29
CA SER A 356 5.64 -30.96 22.22
C SER A 356 4.51 -29.95 22.02
N VAL A 357 3.37 -30.46 21.53
CA VAL A 357 2.13 -29.69 21.42
C VAL A 357 1.67 -29.20 22.81
N ASP A 358 1.77 -30.06 23.84
CA ASP A 358 1.31 -29.71 25.18
C ASP A 358 2.06 -28.50 25.75
N LYS A 359 3.39 -28.45 25.58
CA LYS A 359 4.19 -27.29 25.97
C LYS A 359 3.84 -26.03 25.19
N ALA A 360 3.54 -26.17 23.89
CA ALA A 360 3.08 -25.03 23.08
C ALA A 360 1.72 -24.51 23.55
N LEU A 361 0.80 -25.42 23.90
CA LEU A 361 -0.51 -25.04 24.45
C LEU A 361 -0.40 -24.37 25.82
N GLU A 362 0.47 -24.87 26.70
CA GLU A 362 0.79 -24.25 27.99
C GLU A 362 1.37 -22.84 27.79
N PHE A 363 2.34 -22.70 26.89
CA PHE A 363 2.89 -21.39 26.53
C PHE A 363 1.82 -20.41 26.03
N LEU A 364 0.94 -20.86 25.10
CA LEU A 364 -0.17 -20.05 24.58
C LEU A 364 -1.23 -19.72 25.65
N HIS A 365 -1.39 -20.57 26.66
CA HIS A 365 -2.32 -20.30 27.77
C HIS A 365 -1.83 -19.14 28.67
N ALA A 366 -0.53 -18.99 28.81
CA ALA A 366 0.07 -17.92 29.63
C ALA A 366 0.06 -16.53 28.95
N ILE A 367 -0.26 -16.45 27.65
CA ILE A 367 -0.27 -15.17 26.91
C ILE A 367 -1.51 -14.37 27.27
N LYS A 368 -1.31 -13.12 27.72
CA LYS A 368 -2.39 -12.15 27.92
C LYS A 368 -2.66 -11.44 26.59
N SER A 369 -3.86 -11.58 26.08
CA SER A 369 -4.33 -10.83 24.91
C SER A 369 -4.97 -9.51 25.32
N ASN A 370 -4.78 -8.45 24.52
CA ASN A 370 -5.31 -7.11 24.79
C ASN A 370 -6.57 -6.81 23.95
N SER A 371 -6.91 -7.67 22.99
CA SER A 371 -8.07 -7.48 22.12
C SER A 371 -8.77 -8.81 21.79
N PRO A 372 -10.04 -8.78 21.36
CA PRO A 372 -10.76 -9.95 20.87
C PRO A 372 -10.06 -10.64 19.70
N ASP A 373 -9.47 -9.88 18.76
CA ASP A 373 -8.78 -10.42 17.60
C ASP A 373 -7.50 -11.17 17.98
N GLU A 374 -6.73 -10.65 18.95
CA GLU A 374 -5.57 -11.35 19.49
C GLU A 374 -5.98 -12.66 20.18
N LYS A 375 -7.07 -12.62 20.94
CA LYS A 375 -7.63 -13.82 21.61
C LYS A 375 -8.07 -14.86 20.57
N LEU A 376 -8.75 -14.43 19.50
CA LEU A 376 -9.14 -15.30 18.40
C LEU A 376 -7.93 -15.96 17.74
N SER A 377 -6.87 -15.19 17.43
CA SER A 377 -5.63 -15.71 16.82
C SER A 377 -4.96 -16.77 17.71
N ILE A 378 -4.96 -16.58 19.04
CA ILE A 378 -4.43 -17.58 19.98
C ILE A 378 -5.28 -18.86 19.96
N VAL A 379 -6.62 -18.74 19.97
CA VAL A 379 -7.51 -19.90 19.93
C VAL A 379 -7.37 -20.65 18.60
N GLN A 380 -7.31 -19.94 17.50
CA GLN A 380 -7.10 -20.53 16.16
C GLN A 380 -5.76 -21.29 16.09
N LEU A 381 -4.66 -20.74 16.63
CA LEU A 381 -3.39 -21.47 16.64
C LEU A 381 -3.46 -22.72 17.52
N LYS A 382 -4.05 -22.64 18.74
CA LYS A 382 -4.23 -23.83 19.58
C LYS A 382 -5.00 -24.92 18.83
N THR A 383 -6.11 -24.55 18.18
CA THR A 383 -6.94 -25.44 17.38
C THR A 383 -6.16 -26.04 16.22
N SER A 384 -5.40 -25.22 15.47
CA SER A 384 -4.56 -25.69 14.36
C SER A 384 -3.46 -26.65 14.82
N LEU A 385 -2.80 -26.39 15.94
CA LEU A 385 -1.80 -27.28 16.51
C LEU A 385 -2.41 -28.63 16.89
N LEU A 386 -3.52 -28.63 17.62
CA LEU A 386 -4.22 -29.87 17.99
C LEU A 386 -4.65 -30.68 16.75
N THR A 387 -5.20 -30.00 15.73
CA THR A 387 -5.63 -30.64 14.49
C THR A 387 -4.47 -31.26 13.72
N ARG A 388 -3.35 -30.55 13.60
CA ARG A 388 -2.12 -31.02 12.91
C ARG A 388 -1.52 -32.27 13.55
N PHE A 389 -1.69 -32.41 14.86
CA PHE A 389 -1.24 -33.58 15.61
C PHE A 389 -2.35 -34.62 15.85
N ASN A 390 -3.42 -34.61 15.00
CA ASN A 390 -4.53 -35.53 15.03
C ASN A 390 -5.34 -35.54 16.34
N ARG A 391 -5.26 -34.51 17.18
CA ARG A 391 -6.02 -34.36 18.42
C ARG A 391 -7.34 -33.63 18.16
N HIS A 392 -8.11 -34.12 17.20
CA HIS A 392 -9.33 -33.47 16.70
C HIS A 392 -10.42 -33.30 17.76
N GLN A 393 -10.57 -34.28 18.67
CA GLN A 393 -11.55 -34.17 19.74
C GLN A 393 -11.22 -33.03 20.73
N GLU A 394 -9.97 -32.88 21.09
CA GLU A 394 -9.54 -31.80 22.00
C GLU A 394 -9.64 -30.43 21.31
N ALA A 395 -9.34 -30.34 20.02
CA ALA A 395 -9.56 -29.12 19.23
C ALA A 395 -11.04 -28.73 19.23
N PHE A 396 -11.92 -29.71 19.08
CA PHE A 396 -13.37 -29.51 19.11
C PHE A 396 -13.86 -29.03 20.48
N GLU A 397 -13.40 -29.63 21.57
CA GLU A 397 -13.74 -29.22 22.94
C GLU A 397 -13.24 -27.80 23.24
N LEU A 398 -12.05 -27.46 22.79
CA LEU A 398 -11.54 -26.10 22.89
C LEU A 398 -12.45 -25.09 22.18
N MET A 399 -12.85 -25.37 20.93
CA MET A 399 -13.75 -24.50 20.16
C MET A 399 -15.14 -24.43 20.81
N GLN A 400 -15.64 -25.55 21.33
CA GLN A 400 -16.92 -25.60 22.07
C GLN A 400 -16.90 -24.70 23.30
N ASN A 401 -15.82 -24.74 24.09
CA ASN A 401 -15.67 -23.93 25.31
C ASN A 401 -15.54 -22.44 25.01
N GLU A 402 -14.93 -22.09 23.88
CA GLU A 402 -14.73 -20.68 23.46
C GLU A 402 -15.93 -20.12 22.65
N ALA A 403 -16.92 -20.93 22.28
CA ALA A 403 -17.99 -20.53 21.37
C ALA A 403 -18.81 -19.31 21.87
N SER A 404 -19.00 -19.15 23.16
CA SER A 404 -19.70 -17.98 23.74
C SER A 404 -18.88 -16.70 23.59
N ASN A 405 -17.55 -16.78 23.67
CA ASN A 405 -16.65 -15.64 23.55
C ASN A 405 -16.60 -15.09 22.12
N PHE A 406 -16.86 -15.95 21.12
CA PHE A 406 -16.78 -15.62 19.69
C PHE A 406 -18.12 -15.82 18.95
N ALA A 407 -19.24 -15.64 19.66
CA ALA A 407 -20.58 -15.83 19.11
C ALA A 407 -20.87 -15.00 17.84
N GLN A 408 -20.20 -13.84 17.67
CA GLN A 408 -20.34 -12.94 16.53
C GLN A 408 -19.14 -12.97 15.56
N SER A 409 -18.24 -13.95 15.66
CA SER A 409 -17.14 -14.13 14.71
C SER A 409 -17.50 -15.16 13.65
N ALA A 410 -17.57 -14.73 12.39
CA ALA A 410 -17.81 -15.63 11.27
C ALA A 410 -16.63 -16.59 11.05
N GLU A 411 -15.41 -16.10 11.24
CA GLU A 411 -14.17 -16.86 11.13
C GLU A 411 -14.11 -17.99 12.17
N PHE A 412 -14.40 -17.67 13.43
CA PHE A 412 -14.46 -18.69 14.49
C PHE A 412 -15.50 -19.78 14.19
N LYS A 413 -16.71 -19.37 13.78
CA LYS A 413 -17.77 -20.33 13.44
C LYS A 413 -17.40 -21.22 12.25
N PHE A 414 -16.70 -20.67 11.26
CA PHE A 414 -16.19 -21.41 10.12
C PHE A 414 -15.16 -22.45 10.57
N ASP A 415 -14.14 -22.08 11.34
CA ASP A 415 -13.12 -23.00 11.84
C ASP A 415 -13.74 -24.11 12.71
N TYR A 416 -14.73 -23.75 13.55
CA TYR A 416 -15.44 -24.73 14.36
C TYR A 416 -16.30 -25.69 13.52
N ALA A 417 -16.91 -25.19 12.44
CA ALA A 417 -17.65 -26.01 11.50
C ALA A 417 -16.78 -27.04 10.79
N LEU A 418 -15.56 -26.67 10.36
CA LEU A 418 -14.61 -27.59 9.73
C LEU A 418 -14.18 -28.71 10.68
N LEU A 419 -14.03 -28.42 11.97
CA LEU A 419 -13.76 -29.45 12.98
C LEU A 419 -14.97 -30.35 13.22
N ALA A 420 -16.18 -29.80 13.22
CA ALA A 420 -17.41 -30.56 13.34
C ALA A 420 -17.58 -31.52 12.16
N ASP A 421 -17.27 -31.06 10.94
CA ASP A 421 -17.24 -31.88 9.72
C ASP A 421 -16.27 -33.06 9.86
N LYS A 422 -15.04 -32.78 10.27
CA LYS A 422 -13.99 -33.79 10.47
C LYS A 422 -14.35 -34.86 11.51
N LEU A 423 -15.25 -34.53 12.44
CA LEU A 423 -15.80 -35.44 13.44
C LEU A 423 -17.17 -36.01 13.04
N ASN A 424 -17.60 -35.85 11.79
CA ASN A 424 -18.89 -36.27 11.25
C ASN A 424 -20.10 -35.68 12.00
N LYS A 425 -19.96 -34.54 12.67
CA LYS A 425 -21.04 -33.81 13.36
C LYS A 425 -21.72 -32.81 12.38
N TYR A 426 -22.29 -33.37 11.32
CA TYR A 426 -22.80 -32.61 10.16
C TYR A 426 -23.88 -31.60 10.51
N ASP A 427 -24.81 -31.91 11.42
CA ASP A 427 -25.88 -30.99 11.83
C ASP A 427 -25.29 -29.72 12.48
N LEU A 428 -24.26 -29.90 13.31
CA LEU A 428 -23.57 -28.78 13.95
C LEU A 428 -22.77 -27.98 12.91
N MET A 429 -22.07 -28.65 12.00
CA MET A 429 -21.31 -28.03 10.92
C MET A 429 -22.22 -27.13 10.06
N GLU A 430 -23.37 -27.68 9.58
CA GLU A 430 -24.32 -26.92 8.79
C GLU A 430 -24.87 -25.70 9.54
N LYS A 431 -25.23 -25.87 10.82
CA LYS A 431 -25.68 -24.78 11.68
C LYS A 431 -24.63 -23.66 11.76
N LEU A 432 -23.39 -24.01 12.07
CA LEU A 432 -22.30 -23.05 12.24
C LEU A 432 -21.98 -22.31 10.94
N LEU A 433 -21.97 -22.99 9.79
CA LEU A 433 -21.74 -22.36 8.48
C LEU A 433 -22.87 -21.38 8.13
N ARG A 434 -24.14 -21.75 8.37
CA ARG A 434 -25.27 -20.84 8.16
C ARG A 434 -25.21 -19.62 9.08
N GLU A 435 -24.76 -19.78 10.32
CA GLU A 435 -24.54 -18.67 11.24
C GLU A 435 -23.38 -17.78 10.78
N ALA A 436 -22.29 -18.36 10.29
CA ALA A 436 -21.15 -17.62 9.73
C ALA A 436 -21.57 -16.77 8.51
N ILE A 437 -22.35 -17.35 7.60
CA ILE A 437 -22.94 -16.66 6.43
C ILE A 437 -23.87 -15.52 6.87
N LYS A 438 -24.68 -15.72 7.92
CA LYS A 438 -25.55 -14.66 8.43
C LYS A 438 -24.77 -13.48 9.01
N ILE A 439 -23.65 -13.75 9.69
CA ILE A 439 -22.78 -12.70 10.25
C ILE A 439 -22.03 -11.97 9.12
N LYS A 440 -21.51 -12.70 8.13
CA LYS A 440 -20.70 -12.19 7.03
C LYS A 440 -21.25 -12.69 5.68
N PRO A 441 -22.21 -11.97 5.07
CA PRO A 441 -22.91 -12.40 3.85
C PRO A 441 -22.01 -12.52 2.61
N ASP A 442 -20.80 -11.95 2.62
CA ASP A 442 -19.78 -12.04 1.57
C ASP A 442 -18.69 -13.07 1.87
N TYR A 443 -18.93 -13.99 2.81
CA TYR A 443 -17.94 -15.01 3.22
C TYR A 443 -17.94 -16.22 2.30
N ALA A 444 -17.33 -16.06 1.11
CA ALA A 444 -17.31 -17.07 0.04
C ALA A 444 -16.94 -18.47 0.52
N VAL A 445 -15.92 -18.61 1.38
CA VAL A 445 -15.44 -19.92 1.86
C VAL A 445 -16.48 -20.65 2.72
N ALA A 446 -17.34 -19.94 3.46
CA ALA A 446 -18.40 -20.58 4.25
C ALA A 446 -19.53 -21.12 3.35
N TYR A 447 -19.90 -20.38 2.30
CA TYR A 447 -20.81 -20.88 1.27
C TYR A 447 -20.23 -22.11 0.58
N ASN A 448 -18.96 -22.05 0.20
CA ASN A 448 -18.28 -23.16 -0.46
C ASN A 448 -18.23 -24.40 0.43
N ALA A 449 -17.84 -24.27 1.69
CA ALA A 449 -17.76 -25.38 2.64
C ALA A 449 -19.13 -26.07 2.84
N LEU A 450 -20.20 -25.28 2.95
CA LEU A 450 -21.57 -25.82 3.07
C LEU A 450 -21.99 -26.56 1.81
N GLY A 451 -21.74 -25.98 0.63
CA GLY A 451 -22.06 -26.60 -0.65
C GLY A 451 -21.22 -27.88 -0.90
N TYR A 452 -19.90 -27.80 -0.66
CA TYR A 452 -18.99 -28.94 -0.81
C TYR A 452 -19.35 -30.12 0.08
N SER A 453 -19.70 -29.88 1.35
CA SER A 453 -20.13 -30.94 2.26
C SER A 453 -21.37 -31.67 1.75
N PHE A 454 -22.30 -31.02 1.07
CA PHE A 454 -23.43 -31.69 0.41
C PHE A 454 -22.99 -32.50 -0.81
N VAL A 455 -22.07 -31.97 -1.62
CA VAL A 455 -21.52 -32.65 -2.80
C VAL A 455 -20.76 -33.91 -2.40
N ASP A 456 -19.90 -33.83 -1.40
CA ASP A 456 -19.07 -34.92 -0.93
C ASP A 456 -19.94 -36.08 -0.40
N ARG A 457 -20.94 -35.77 0.40
CA ARG A 457 -21.93 -36.72 0.91
C ARG A 457 -22.96 -37.18 -0.14
N ASN A 458 -22.92 -36.57 -1.33
CA ASN A 458 -23.88 -36.84 -2.43
C ASN A 458 -25.35 -36.64 -2.03
N ILE A 459 -25.64 -35.57 -1.29
CA ILE A 459 -26.99 -35.19 -0.82
C ILE A 459 -27.30 -33.75 -1.22
N ASN A 460 -28.59 -33.39 -1.35
CA ASN A 460 -29.06 -32.03 -1.57
C ASN A 460 -28.26 -31.25 -2.66
N LEU A 461 -27.94 -31.91 -3.79
CA LEU A 461 -27.06 -31.36 -4.84
C LEU A 461 -27.61 -30.06 -5.46
N ASP A 462 -28.92 -29.83 -5.47
CA ASP A 462 -29.52 -28.58 -5.95
C ASP A 462 -29.21 -27.40 -5.00
N ASP A 463 -29.22 -27.63 -3.69
CA ASP A 463 -28.85 -26.60 -2.71
C ASP A 463 -27.34 -26.40 -2.68
N ALA A 464 -26.56 -27.53 -2.81
CA ALA A 464 -25.11 -27.45 -2.98
C ALA A 464 -24.74 -26.53 -4.14
N LYS A 465 -25.41 -26.68 -5.29
CA LYS A 465 -25.20 -25.80 -6.45
C LYS A 465 -25.41 -24.35 -6.13
N LYS A 466 -26.53 -24.00 -5.48
CA LYS A 466 -26.82 -22.60 -5.10
C LYS A 466 -25.74 -22.01 -4.20
N TYR A 467 -25.28 -22.75 -3.20
CA TYR A 467 -24.22 -22.28 -2.29
C TYR A 467 -22.89 -22.08 -3.02
N ILE A 468 -22.47 -23.02 -3.87
CA ILE A 468 -21.21 -22.92 -4.62
C ILE A 468 -21.30 -21.79 -5.67
N GLU A 469 -22.45 -21.59 -6.32
CA GLU A 469 -22.69 -20.46 -7.25
C GLU A 469 -22.55 -19.10 -6.55
N VAL A 470 -23.08 -18.96 -5.33
CA VAL A 470 -22.88 -17.74 -4.52
C VAL A 470 -21.41 -17.57 -4.20
N ALA A 471 -20.73 -18.61 -3.73
CA ALA A 471 -19.30 -18.57 -3.43
C ALA A 471 -18.48 -18.14 -4.66
N LEU A 472 -18.79 -18.69 -5.84
CA LEU A 472 -18.14 -18.38 -7.10
C LEU A 472 -18.39 -16.93 -7.55
N SER A 473 -19.60 -16.40 -7.30
CA SER A 473 -19.92 -14.99 -7.60
C SER A 473 -19.10 -14.01 -6.77
N ILE A 474 -18.79 -14.36 -5.51
CA ILE A 474 -17.98 -13.54 -4.60
C ILE A 474 -16.48 -13.69 -4.92
N SER A 475 -16.03 -14.92 -5.25
CA SER A 475 -14.61 -15.24 -5.48
C SER A 475 -14.42 -16.12 -6.72
N PRO A 476 -14.52 -15.55 -7.94
CA PRO A 476 -14.62 -16.32 -9.19
C PRO A 476 -13.35 -17.09 -9.59
N ASN A 477 -12.18 -16.71 -9.04
CA ASN A 477 -10.89 -17.34 -9.34
C ASN A 477 -10.32 -18.14 -8.15
N ASN A 478 -11.14 -18.44 -7.15
CA ASN A 478 -10.69 -19.29 -6.04
C ASN A 478 -10.69 -20.77 -6.49
N HIS A 479 -9.52 -21.40 -6.46
CA HIS A 479 -9.31 -22.75 -6.93
C HIS A 479 -10.14 -23.79 -6.15
N TYR A 480 -10.32 -23.64 -4.84
CA TYR A 480 -11.18 -24.54 -4.05
C TYR A 480 -12.67 -24.41 -4.41
N ILE A 481 -13.15 -23.22 -4.77
CA ILE A 481 -14.54 -23.03 -5.19
C ILE A 481 -14.75 -23.57 -6.60
N LEU A 482 -13.78 -23.39 -7.49
CA LEU A 482 -13.79 -23.98 -8.83
C LEU A 482 -13.76 -25.50 -8.76
N ASP A 483 -12.95 -26.08 -7.88
CA ASP A 483 -12.90 -27.51 -7.61
C ASP A 483 -14.26 -28.06 -7.12
N SER A 484 -14.84 -27.40 -6.11
CA SER A 484 -16.16 -27.77 -5.59
C SER A 484 -17.25 -27.77 -6.66
N MET A 485 -17.21 -26.78 -7.58
CA MET A 485 -18.13 -26.71 -8.72
C MET A 485 -17.86 -27.87 -9.72
N GLY A 486 -16.60 -28.16 -9.99
CA GLY A 486 -16.18 -29.28 -10.83
C GLY A 486 -16.66 -30.60 -10.25
N TRP A 487 -16.47 -30.83 -8.94
CA TRP A 487 -16.90 -32.03 -8.22
C TRP A 487 -18.41 -32.16 -8.19
N LEU A 488 -19.14 -31.07 -8.01
CA LEU A 488 -20.61 -31.03 -8.13
C LEU A 488 -21.08 -31.53 -9.51
N TYR A 489 -20.50 -31.01 -10.59
CA TYR A 489 -20.87 -31.46 -11.93
C TYR A 489 -20.51 -32.93 -12.18
N PHE A 490 -19.43 -33.42 -11.60
CA PHE A 490 -19.07 -34.81 -11.62
C PHE A 490 -20.14 -35.68 -10.94
N ARG A 491 -20.58 -35.32 -9.72
CA ARG A 491 -21.67 -36.03 -9.01
C ARG A 491 -23.00 -36.00 -9.78
N LEU A 492 -23.23 -34.94 -10.55
CA LEU A 492 -24.41 -34.81 -11.43
C LEU A 492 -24.26 -35.54 -12.77
N GLY A 493 -23.16 -36.24 -13.03
CA GLY A 493 -22.88 -36.96 -14.27
C GLY A 493 -22.55 -36.06 -15.48
N LYS A 494 -22.32 -34.76 -15.29
CA LYS A 494 -22.02 -33.77 -16.35
C LYS A 494 -20.51 -33.65 -16.56
N LEU A 495 -19.89 -34.71 -17.11
CA LEU A 495 -18.44 -34.85 -17.16
C LEU A 495 -17.69 -33.71 -17.88
N ASP A 496 -18.25 -33.16 -18.97
CA ASP A 496 -17.61 -32.08 -19.72
C ASP A 496 -17.57 -30.76 -18.90
N SER A 497 -18.67 -30.47 -18.21
CA SER A 497 -18.72 -29.33 -17.29
C SER A 497 -17.78 -29.54 -16.11
N ALA A 498 -17.75 -30.72 -15.55
CA ALA A 498 -16.85 -31.10 -14.47
C ALA A 498 -15.38 -30.86 -14.87
N LEU A 499 -14.98 -31.37 -16.04
CA LEU A 499 -13.61 -31.18 -16.55
C LEU A 499 -13.27 -29.71 -16.76
N SER A 500 -14.21 -28.91 -17.28
CA SER A 500 -13.97 -27.48 -17.52
C SER A 500 -13.67 -26.69 -16.23
N PHE A 501 -14.40 -27.00 -15.14
CA PHE A 501 -14.17 -26.32 -13.86
C PHE A 501 -12.94 -26.82 -13.12
N ILE A 502 -12.74 -28.15 -13.09
CA ILE A 502 -11.61 -28.73 -12.38
C ILE A 502 -10.27 -28.39 -13.03
N GLN A 503 -10.23 -28.33 -14.38
CA GLN A 503 -9.04 -27.93 -15.10
C GLN A 503 -8.67 -26.47 -14.77
N LYS A 504 -9.66 -25.56 -14.72
CA LYS A 504 -9.43 -24.18 -14.29
C LYS A 504 -8.90 -24.11 -12.85
N ALA A 505 -9.44 -24.93 -11.94
CA ALA A 505 -8.96 -24.99 -10.57
C ALA A 505 -7.48 -25.42 -10.52
N TYR A 506 -7.14 -26.47 -11.25
CA TYR A 506 -5.79 -27.03 -11.34
C TYR A 506 -4.79 -26.05 -11.99
N ASP A 507 -5.23 -25.32 -13.03
CA ASP A 507 -4.42 -24.29 -13.70
C ASP A 507 -4.11 -23.10 -12.78
N VAL A 508 -5.05 -22.75 -11.88
CA VAL A 508 -4.81 -21.71 -10.86
C VAL A 508 -3.84 -22.21 -9.81
N GLN A 509 -4.05 -23.42 -9.32
CA GLN A 509 -3.19 -24.06 -8.33
C GLN A 509 -3.28 -25.57 -8.41
N ALA A 510 -2.14 -26.22 -8.68
CA ALA A 510 -2.01 -27.67 -8.70
C ALA A 510 -1.97 -28.23 -7.26
N ASP A 511 -3.13 -28.24 -6.59
CA ASP A 511 -3.33 -28.81 -5.27
C ASP A 511 -3.52 -30.33 -5.35
N PRO A 512 -3.05 -31.13 -4.36
CA PRO A 512 -3.20 -32.59 -4.37
C PRO A 512 -4.64 -33.08 -4.47
N GLU A 513 -5.59 -32.47 -3.79
CA GLU A 513 -7.00 -32.86 -3.80
C GLU A 513 -7.64 -32.52 -5.15
N ILE A 514 -7.34 -31.33 -5.70
CA ILE A 514 -7.78 -30.93 -7.04
C ILE A 514 -7.22 -31.90 -8.12
N ALA A 515 -5.96 -32.31 -7.98
CA ALA A 515 -5.33 -33.26 -8.88
C ALA A 515 -6.02 -34.64 -8.80
N ALA A 516 -6.41 -35.11 -7.60
CA ALA A 516 -7.15 -36.32 -7.42
C ALA A 516 -8.53 -36.26 -8.11
N HIS A 517 -9.29 -35.19 -7.91
CA HIS A 517 -10.57 -34.96 -8.57
C HIS A 517 -10.43 -34.87 -10.10
N LEU A 518 -9.39 -34.18 -10.61
CA LEU A 518 -9.12 -34.12 -12.05
C LEU A 518 -8.82 -35.51 -12.63
N GLY A 519 -8.02 -36.30 -11.92
CA GLY A 519 -7.73 -37.69 -12.31
C GLY A 519 -8.99 -38.53 -12.39
N GLU A 520 -9.90 -38.44 -11.41
CA GLU A 520 -11.16 -39.17 -11.41
C GLU A 520 -12.09 -38.77 -12.56
N ILE A 521 -12.20 -37.47 -12.83
CA ILE A 521 -13.05 -36.95 -13.92
C ILE A 521 -12.51 -37.41 -15.28
N LEU A 522 -11.18 -37.28 -15.51
CA LEU A 522 -10.54 -37.76 -16.73
C LEU A 522 -10.73 -39.26 -16.93
N TRP A 523 -10.57 -40.03 -15.87
CA TRP A 523 -10.79 -41.48 -15.91
C TRP A 523 -12.23 -41.81 -16.27
N ALA A 524 -13.20 -41.13 -15.66
CA ALA A 524 -14.62 -41.30 -15.97
C ALA A 524 -14.97 -40.94 -17.42
N GLN A 525 -14.24 -40.01 -18.05
CA GLN A 525 -14.36 -39.70 -19.48
C GLN A 525 -13.65 -40.71 -20.40
N GLY A 526 -12.98 -41.72 -19.84
CA GLY A 526 -12.20 -42.71 -20.62
C GLY A 526 -10.79 -42.22 -20.99
N LYS A 527 -10.37 -41.06 -20.57
CA LYS A 527 -9.03 -40.45 -20.81
C LYS A 527 -8.00 -40.99 -19.81
N LYS A 528 -7.89 -42.35 -19.78
CA LYS A 528 -7.10 -43.04 -18.75
C LYS A 528 -5.63 -42.65 -18.70
N LYS A 529 -5.01 -42.37 -19.87
CA LYS A 529 -3.63 -41.95 -19.94
C LYS A 529 -3.43 -40.55 -19.29
N GLU A 530 -4.26 -39.58 -19.66
CA GLU A 530 -4.20 -38.23 -19.11
C GLU A 530 -4.44 -38.23 -17.59
N ALA A 531 -5.38 -39.07 -17.11
CA ALA A 531 -5.61 -39.25 -15.68
C ALA A 531 -4.35 -39.77 -14.96
N GLY A 532 -3.68 -40.79 -15.53
CA GLY A 532 -2.43 -41.33 -14.99
C GLY A 532 -1.32 -40.28 -14.94
N ASP A 533 -1.13 -39.55 -16.04
CA ASP A 533 -0.09 -38.50 -16.16
C ASP A 533 -0.26 -37.38 -15.10
N VAL A 534 -1.50 -36.91 -14.87
CA VAL A 534 -1.82 -35.91 -13.85
C VAL A 534 -1.51 -36.41 -12.44
N LEU A 535 -1.95 -37.62 -12.11
CA LEU A 535 -1.76 -38.21 -10.79
C LEU A 535 -0.27 -38.51 -10.51
N GLU A 536 0.47 -39.02 -11.50
CA GLU A 536 1.91 -39.29 -11.36
C GLU A 536 2.71 -37.98 -11.16
N LEU A 537 2.42 -36.94 -11.94
CA LEU A 537 3.06 -35.64 -11.78
C LEU A 537 2.78 -35.04 -10.40
N SER A 538 1.54 -35.13 -9.93
CA SER A 538 1.17 -34.61 -8.61
C SER A 538 1.80 -35.41 -7.47
N LEU A 539 1.92 -36.75 -7.60
CA LEU A 539 2.63 -37.58 -6.62
C LEU A 539 4.13 -37.30 -6.56
N GLN A 540 4.76 -36.86 -7.67
CA GLN A 540 6.17 -36.41 -7.63
C GLN A 540 6.32 -35.17 -6.78
N SER A 541 5.36 -34.26 -6.82
CA SER A 541 5.36 -33.02 -6.02
C SER A 541 4.90 -33.23 -4.58
N PHE A 542 4.00 -34.19 -4.34
CA PHE A 542 3.37 -34.49 -3.05
C PHE A 542 3.42 -35.98 -2.72
N PRO A 543 4.63 -36.54 -2.53
CA PRO A 543 4.81 -38.01 -2.43
C PRO A 543 4.13 -38.64 -1.21
N ASP A 544 3.84 -37.88 -0.17
CA ASP A 544 3.23 -38.38 1.07
C ASP A 544 1.73 -38.09 1.17
N ASN A 545 1.10 -37.55 0.11
CA ASN A 545 -0.34 -37.26 0.13
C ASN A 545 -1.17 -38.54 -0.02
N GLU A 546 -1.94 -38.89 0.99
CA GLU A 546 -2.72 -40.13 1.03
C GLU A 546 -3.88 -40.12 0.02
N VAL A 547 -4.55 -38.99 -0.18
CA VAL A 547 -5.67 -38.86 -1.13
C VAL A 547 -5.20 -39.19 -2.56
N LEU A 548 -4.06 -38.61 -2.96
CA LEU A 548 -3.45 -38.94 -4.26
C LEU A 548 -3.06 -40.43 -4.38
N LYS A 549 -2.43 -40.99 -3.33
CA LYS A 549 -2.03 -42.40 -3.33
C LYS A 549 -3.23 -43.33 -3.46
N GLU A 550 -4.28 -43.09 -2.71
CA GLU A 550 -5.51 -43.89 -2.74
C GLU A 550 -6.22 -43.76 -4.09
N THR A 551 -6.37 -42.55 -4.62
CA THR A 551 -6.97 -42.30 -5.92
C THR A 551 -6.19 -42.99 -7.04
N PHE A 552 -4.86 -42.84 -7.03
CA PHE A 552 -4.00 -43.49 -8.02
C PHE A 552 -4.09 -45.02 -7.96
N LYS A 553 -4.14 -45.59 -6.75
CA LYS A 553 -4.31 -47.06 -6.55
C LYS A 553 -5.68 -47.54 -7.03
N ARG A 554 -6.73 -46.76 -6.82
CA ARG A 554 -8.10 -47.14 -7.19
C ARG A 554 -8.35 -47.06 -8.70
N LEU A 555 -7.67 -46.17 -9.39
CA LEU A 555 -7.84 -45.97 -10.84
C LEU A 555 -6.86 -46.80 -11.70
N ARG A 556 -5.91 -47.51 -11.11
CA ARG A 556 -5.07 -48.53 -11.78
C ARG A 556 -5.71 -49.90 -11.72
#